data_30c5a07ba401a318a3a65f90fbf24059
#
_entry.id   30c5a07ba401a318a3a65f90fbf24059
#
_cell.length_a   1.000
_cell.length_b   1.000
_cell.length_c   1.000
_cell.angle_alpha   90.00
_cell.angle_beta   90.00
_cell.angle_gamma   90.00
#
_symmetry.space_group_name_H-M   'P 1'
#
loop_
_entity.id
_entity.type
_entity.pdbx_description
1 polymer ?
#
loop_
_entity_poly.entity_id
_entity_poly.type
_entity_poly.pdbx_seq_one_letter_code
_entity_poly.pdbx_strand_id
1 'polypeptide(L)'
;MMTLPKLIKVLLFTLVIHTAQGQTLKVIKNTYTVEYSEKLEQPVSLTYISNNRPKNVSRGSMDFHKEKEYKTSDAADYYDNPYDKGHLAPAASFSDSEENLYETFSYLNCALQNKRLNRYLWKYLEAEERVWDEKQALKVTIDIKFTDSIIPTGATLPSRFTKHILFTVENKYRCWDFPNSSTLPKEKEHLINYEVKHKH
;
A
#
# COMPACT_ATOMS: atom_id res chain seq x y z
N MET A 1 14.43 -41.97 -37.30
CA MET A 1 15.21 -40.78 -36.97
C MET A 1 14.22 -39.76 -36.46
N MET A 2 14.01 -39.70 -35.13
CA MET A 2 13.01 -38.80 -34.48
C MET A 2 13.71 -37.52 -34.07
N THR A 3 13.24 -36.40 -34.60
CA THR A 3 13.74 -35.07 -34.23
C THR A 3 13.07 -34.60 -32.95
N LEU A 4 13.88 -34.30 -31.91
CA LEU A 4 13.42 -33.67 -30.65
C LEU A 4 12.92 -32.25 -30.90
N PRO A 5 11.85 -31.82 -30.22
CA PRO A 5 11.38 -30.45 -30.29
C PRO A 5 12.31 -29.50 -29.50
N LYS A 6 12.62 -28.35 -30.12
CA LYS A 6 13.40 -27.28 -29.52
C LYS A 6 12.62 -26.67 -28.35
N LEU A 7 13.19 -26.76 -27.13
CA LEU A 7 12.72 -26.02 -25.97
C LEU A 7 12.89 -24.52 -26.22
N ILE A 8 11.78 -23.80 -26.31
CA ILE A 8 11.78 -22.35 -26.32
C ILE A 8 11.98 -21.88 -24.87
N LYS A 9 13.19 -21.38 -24.58
CA LYS A 9 13.45 -20.65 -23.32
C LYS A 9 12.70 -19.32 -23.40
N VAL A 10 11.62 -19.19 -22.63
CA VAL A 10 10.98 -17.91 -22.38
C VAL A 10 11.90 -17.11 -21.46
N LEU A 11 12.54 -16.09 -22.03
CA LEU A 11 13.35 -15.14 -21.28
C LEU A 11 12.40 -14.13 -20.64
N LEU A 12 12.16 -14.25 -19.34
CA LEU A 12 11.44 -13.21 -18.58
C LEU A 12 12.33 -11.95 -18.57
N PHE A 13 11.94 -10.94 -19.36
CA PHE A 13 12.51 -9.62 -19.29
C PHE A 13 11.91 -8.90 -18.07
N THR A 14 12.63 -8.78 -16.97
CA THR A 14 12.33 -7.84 -15.91
C THR A 14 12.65 -6.44 -16.42
N LEU A 15 11.62 -5.64 -16.65
CA LEU A 15 11.77 -4.23 -17.01
C LEU A 15 12.24 -3.45 -15.77
N VAL A 16 13.50 -3.04 -15.74
CA VAL A 16 14.09 -2.20 -14.69
C VAL A 16 13.83 -0.74 -15.02
N ILE A 17 12.90 -0.12 -14.30
CA ILE A 17 12.62 1.32 -14.41
C ILE A 17 13.52 2.06 -13.42
N HIS A 18 14.47 2.84 -13.93
CA HIS A 18 15.31 3.72 -13.11
C HIS A 18 14.56 5.05 -12.87
N THR A 19 14.08 5.24 -11.64
CA THR A 19 13.56 6.53 -11.17
C THR A 19 14.62 7.23 -10.32
N ALA A 20 14.47 8.54 -10.07
CA ALA A 20 15.35 9.31 -9.20
C ALA A 20 15.41 8.77 -7.75
N GLN A 21 14.47 7.90 -7.37
CA GLN A 21 14.39 7.23 -6.05
C GLN A 21 15.14 5.88 -5.97
N GLY A 22 15.88 5.49 -7.02
CA GLY A 22 16.57 4.20 -7.09
C GLY A 22 15.72 3.10 -7.76
N GLN A 23 16.29 1.89 -7.83
CA GLN A 23 15.65 0.73 -8.44
C GLN A 23 14.46 0.27 -7.56
N THR A 24 13.27 0.15 -8.17
CA THR A 24 12.09 -0.45 -7.53
C THR A 24 11.85 -1.86 -8.06
N LEU A 25 11.28 -2.70 -7.23
CA LEU A 25 10.84 -4.06 -7.56
C LEU A 25 9.32 -4.06 -7.66
N LYS A 26 8.79 -4.55 -8.74
CA LYS A 26 7.35 -4.78 -8.88
C LYS A 26 7.00 -6.16 -8.35
N VAL A 27 6.20 -6.20 -7.28
CA VAL A 27 5.71 -7.45 -6.68
C VAL A 27 4.20 -7.53 -6.87
N ILE A 28 3.72 -8.65 -7.40
CA ILE A 28 2.30 -8.91 -7.64
C ILE A 28 1.83 -9.96 -6.65
N LYS A 29 0.85 -9.59 -5.84
CA LYS A 29 0.15 -10.43 -4.87
C LYS A 29 -1.31 -10.62 -5.30
N ASN A 30 -2.05 -11.51 -4.62
CA ASN A 30 -3.48 -11.70 -4.89
C ASN A 30 -4.31 -10.46 -4.52
N THR A 31 -3.92 -9.75 -3.46
CA THR A 31 -4.67 -8.63 -2.89
C THR A 31 -4.21 -7.28 -3.41
N TYR A 32 -2.94 -7.15 -3.83
CA TYR A 32 -2.36 -5.89 -4.31
C TYR A 32 -1.18 -6.12 -5.27
N THR A 33 -0.83 -5.05 -5.98
CA THR A 33 0.46 -4.94 -6.68
C THR A 33 1.22 -3.78 -6.06
N VAL A 34 2.50 -3.98 -5.74
CA VAL A 34 3.36 -2.97 -5.11
C VAL A 34 4.63 -2.73 -5.92
N GLU A 35 5.01 -1.46 -6.06
CA GLU A 35 6.37 -1.03 -6.42
C GLU A 35 7.12 -0.77 -5.12
N TYR A 36 8.11 -1.61 -4.82
CA TYR A 36 8.86 -1.61 -3.56
C TYR A 36 10.32 -1.21 -3.77
N SER A 37 10.87 -0.41 -2.88
CA SER A 37 12.29 -0.05 -2.88
C SER A 37 13.00 -0.67 -1.68
N GLU A 38 13.87 -1.64 -1.93
CA GLU A 38 14.74 -2.24 -0.90
C GLU A 38 15.73 -1.23 -0.31
N LYS A 39 16.10 -0.20 -1.09
CA LYS A 39 16.96 0.90 -0.63
C LYS A 39 16.26 1.78 0.39
N LEU A 40 14.97 2.08 0.18
CA LEU A 40 14.16 2.86 1.11
C LEU A 40 13.59 2.01 2.24
N GLU A 41 13.58 0.69 2.06
CA GLU A 41 12.87 -0.29 2.90
C GLU A 41 11.39 0.05 3.05
N GLN A 42 10.79 0.57 1.96
CA GLN A 42 9.41 1.06 1.93
C GLN A 42 8.76 0.80 0.56
N PRO A 43 7.43 0.60 0.51
CA PRO A 43 6.67 0.68 -0.72
C PRO A 43 6.73 2.11 -1.29
N VAL A 44 6.86 2.22 -2.61
CA VAL A 44 6.87 3.51 -3.33
C VAL A 44 5.50 3.81 -3.90
N SER A 45 4.84 2.80 -4.42
CA SER A 45 3.46 2.86 -4.88
C SER A 45 2.79 1.50 -4.67
N LEU A 46 1.48 1.49 -4.44
CA LEU A 46 0.70 0.27 -4.30
C LEU A 46 -0.68 0.44 -4.91
N THR A 47 -1.15 -0.58 -5.62
CA THR A 47 -2.49 -0.62 -6.23
C THR A 47 -3.26 -1.84 -5.75
N TYR A 48 -4.54 -1.66 -5.40
CA TYR A 48 -5.48 -2.73 -5.07
C TYR A 48 -6.87 -2.48 -5.63
N ILE A 49 -7.73 -3.52 -5.64
CA ILE A 49 -9.16 -3.42 -5.98
C ILE A 49 -9.97 -3.64 -4.71
N SER A 50 -10.78 -2.65 -4.34
CA SER A 50 -11.81 -2.75 -3.31
C SER A 50 -13.16 -3.06 -3.97
N ASN A 51 -13.85 -4.11 -3.55
CA ASN A 51 -15.03 -4.62 -4.25
C ASN A 51 -16.01 -5.37 -3.33
N ASN A 52 -16.30 -4.79 -2.17
CA ASN A 52 -17.30 -5.32 -1.21
C ASN A 52 -17.13 -6.82 -0.91
N ARG A 53 -15.91 -7.23 -0.59
CA ARG A 53 -15.64 -8.64 -0.21
C ARG A 53 -16.33 -9.00 1.10
N PRO A 54 -16.82 -10.25 1.26
CA PRO A 54 -17.37 -10.72 2.52
C PRO A 54 -16.30 -10.66 3.63
N LYS A 55 -16.74 -10.43 4.87
CA LYS A 55 -15.88 -10.35 6.05
C LYS A 55 -16.00 -11.65 6.84
N ASN A 56 -15.29 -12.68 6.40
CA ASN A 56 -15.39 -14.04 6.96
C ASN A 56 -14.36 -14.34 8.04
N VAL A 57 -13.25 -13.58 8.05
CA VAL A 57 -12.10 -13.85 8.91
C VAL A 57 -11.78 -12.65 9.80
N SER A 58 -11.52 -12.95 11.07
CA SER A 58 -11.05 -11.95 12.05
C SER A 58 -9.52 -11.85 12.02
N ARG A 59 -9.00 -10.65 12.17
CA ARG A 59 -7.56 -10.40 12.32
C ARG A 59 -6.91 -11.23 13.45
N GLY A 60 -7.61 -11.44 14.56
CA GLY A 60 -7.05 -12.12 15.72
C GLY A 60 -5.75 -11.47 16.19
N SER A 61 -4.71 -12.30 16.37
CA SER A 61 -3.35 -11.89 16.77
C SER A 61 -2.39 -11.67 15.59
N MET A 62 -2.88 -11.58 14.35
CA MET A 62 -2.01 -11.35 13.18
C MET A 62 -1.22 -10.06 13.35
N ASP A 63 0.07 -10.13 13.08
CA ASP A 63 1.00 -8.99 12.99
C ASP A 63 1.79 -9.09 11.68
N PHE A 64 2.49 -8.02 11.33
CA PHE A 64 3.25 -7.95 10.09
C PHE A 64 4.40 -8.96 10.06
N HIS A 65 4.63 -9.55 8.89
CA HIS A 65 5.67 -10.53 8.62
C HIS A 65 6.57 -10.10 7.45
N LYS A 66 7.81 -10.59 7.48
CA LYS A 66 8.79 -10.39 6.40
C LYS A 66 8.56 -11.40 5.27
N GLU A 67 8.74 -10.94 4.05
CA GLU A 67 8.94 -11.81 2.88
C GLU A 67 10.43 -12.13 2.79
N LYS A 68 10.78 -13.40 2.62
CA LYS A 68 12.19 -13.85 2.63
C LYS A 68 12.99 -13.34 1.42
N GLU A 69 12.29 -13.11 0.32
CA GLU A 69 12.87 -12.75 -0.97
C GLU A 69 13.22 -11.26 -1.07
N TYR A 70 12.73 -10.43 -0.14
CA TYR A 70 12.87 -8.97 -0.22
C TYR A 70 13.46 -8.39 1.06
N LYS A 71 14.33 -7.38 0.89
CA LYS A 71 14.77 -6.56 2.01
C LYS A 71 13.67 -5.54 2.33
N THR A 72 12.87 -5.80 3.36
CA THR A 72 11.78 -4.93 3.81
C THR A 72 12.12 -4.27 5.13
N SER A 73 11.34 -3.22 5.50
CA SER A 73 11.22 -2.82 6.90
C SER A 73 10.84 -3.99 7.80
N ASP A 74 11.02 -3.84 9.10
CA ASP A 74 10.68 -4.86 10.09
C ASP A 74 10.14 -4.25 11.40
N ALA A 75 9.94 -5.08 12.41
CA ALA A 75 9.39 -4.63 13.70
C ALA A 75 10.26 -3.56 14.40
N ALA A 76 11.59 -3.60 14.19
CA ALA A 76 12.52 -2.63 14.79
C ALA A 76 12.31 -1.22 14.24
N ASP A 77 11.90 -1.08 12.96
CA ASP A 77 11.63 0.21 12.33
C ASP A 77 10.45 0.97 12.96
N TYR A 78 9.58 0.27 13.70
CA TYR A 78 8.39 0.82 14.31
C TYR A 78 8.48 0.92 15.84
N TYR A 79 9.62 0.51 16.40
CA TYR A 79 9.83 0.55 17.85
C TYR A 79 10.22 1.95 18.30
N ASP A 80 9.60 2.42 19.41
CA ASP A 80 9.90 3.69 20.09
C ASP A 80 9.97 4.93 19.18
N ASN A 81 9.02 5.04 18.24
CA ASN A 81 8.88 6.20 17.36
C ASN A 81 7.39 6.56 17.11
N PRO A 82 7.10 7.73 16.48
CA PRO A 82 5.72 8.20 16.29
C PRO A 82 4.96 7.52 15.15
N TYR A 83 5.52 6.48 14.54
CA TYR A 83 4.92 5.81 13.37
C TYR A 83 4.24 4.51 13.76
N ASP A 84 3.13 4.22 13.11
CA ASP A 84 2.46 2.93 13.12
C ASP A 84 2.92 2.09 11.91
N LYS A 85 2.77 0.78 11.99
CA LYS A 85 2.78 -0.13 10.85
C LYS A 85 1.51 0.16 10.02
N GLY A 86 1.61 1.15 9.11
CA GLY A 86 0.46 1.61 8.33
C GLY A 86 0.20 0.69 7.14
N HIS A 87 -0.98 0.05 7.09
CA HIS A 87 -1.42 -0.67 5.90
C HIS A 87 -1.66 0.28 4.74
N LEU A 88 -1.26 -0.12 3.54
CA LEU A 88 -1.66 0.56 2.30
C LEU A 88 -2.92 -0.07 1.70
N ALA A 89 -2.92 -1.38 1.41
CA ALA A 89 -4.12 -2.16 1.14
C ALA A 89 -4.72 -2.58 2.49
N PRO A 90 -5.94 -2.11 2.86
CA PRO A 90 -6.47 -2.25 4.20
C PRO A 90 -6.90 -3.70 4.49
N ALA A 91 -6.47 -4.25 5.61
CA ALA A 91 -6.82 -5.62 6.05
C ALA A 91 -8.35 -5.86 6.08
N ALA A 92 -9.13 -4.84 6.48
CA ALA A 92 -10.59 -4.94 6.55
C ALA A 92 -11.28 -5.07 5.18
N SER A 93 -10.62 -4.76 4.08
CA SER A 93 -11.13 -4.95 2.71
C SER A 93 -10.77 -6.32 2.13
N PHE A 94 -9.91 -7.10 2.81
CA PHE A 94 -9.41 -8.39 2.35
C PHE A 94 -9.57 -9.50 3.41
N SER A 95 -10.59 -9.39 4.26
CA SER A 95 -10.91 -10.39 5.29
C SER A 95 -11.89 -11.47 4.80
N ASP A 96 -11.97 -11.69 3.50
CA ASP A 96 -12.79 -12.72 2.85
C ASP A 96 -12.19 -14.13 3.01
N SER A 97 -10.87 -14.24 3.15
CA SER A 97 -10.15 -15.49 3.47
C SER A 97 -8.96 -15.23 4.39
N GLU A 98 -8.48 -16.28 5.07
CA GLU A 98 -7.25 -16.20 5.88
C GLU A 98 -6.03 -15.84 5.03
N GLU A 99 -5.94 -16.40 3.82
CA GLU A 99 -4.85 -16.15 2.89
C GLU A 99 -4.79 -14.67 2.48
N ASN A 100 -5.92 -14.10 2.02
CA ASN A 100 -6.00 -12.71 1.62
C ASN A 100 -5.71 -11.77 2.80
N LEU A 101 -6.28 -12.07 3.96
CA LEU A 101 -6.02 -11.29 5.17
C LEU A 101 -4.55 -11.37 5.58
N TYR A 102 -3.95 -12.55 5.61
CA TYR A 102 -2.53 -12.74 5.94
C TYR A 102 -1.61 -11.98 4.98
N GLU A 103 -1.91 -12.02 3.69
CA GLU A 103 -1.14 -11.30 2.67
C GLU A 103 -1.09 -9.79 2.91
N THR A 104 -2.17 -9.20 3.45
CA THR A 104 -2.16 -7.76 3.80
C THR A 104 -1.22 -7.42 4.95
N PHE A 105 -0.81 -8.38 5.76
CA PHE A 105 0.16 -8.20 6.85
C PHE A 105 1.63 -8.39 6.42
N SER A 106 1.93 -8.47 5.13
CA SER A 106 3.30 -8.39 4.64
C SER A 106 3.87 -6.97 4.82
N TYR A 107 5.16 -6.86 5.20
CA TYR A 107 5.86 -5.56 5.22
C TYR A 107 5.97 -4.92 3.83
N LEU A 108 5.72 -5.63 2.74
CA LEU A 108 5.55 -5.04 1.41
C LEU A 108 4.34 -4.11 1.32
N ASN A 109 3.32 -4.34 2.15
CA ASN A 109 2.09 -3.56 2.27
C ASN A 109 2.12 -2.57 3.46
N CYS A 110 3.28 -2.35 4.06
CA CYS A 110 3.45 -1.59 5.30
C CYS A 110 4.32 -0.37 5.07
N ALA A 111 3.88 0.79 5.55
CA ALA A 111 4.67 2.02 5.53
C ALA A 111 4.77 2.66 6.92
N LEU A 112 5.86 3.42 7.16
CA LEU A 112 6.06 4.26 8.34
C LEU A 112 5.05 5.42 8.32
N GLN A 113 3.84 5.18 8.81
CA GLN A 113 2.75 6.14 8.78
C GLN A 113 2.56 6.79 10.16
N ASN A 114 2.56 8.13 10.21
CA ASN A 114 2.37 8.83 11.46
C ASN A 114 1.07 8.39 12.13
N LYS A 115 1.11 8.13 13.45
CA LYS A 115 -0.04 7.69 14.26
C LYS A 115 -1.26 8.58 14.08
N ARG A 116 -1.05 9.90 13.89
CA ARG A 116 -2.15 10.83 13.69
C ARG A 116 -2.83 10.63 12.33
N LEU A 117 -2.06 10.40 11.27
CA LEU A 117 -2.62 10.09 9.96
C LEU A 117 -3.31 8.72 9.98
N ASN A 118 -2.57 7.67 10.37
CA ASN A 118 -3.03 6.28 10.28
C ASN A 118 -4.33 6.04 11.06
N ARG A 119 -4.39 6.52 12.31
CA ARG A 119 -5.50 6.23 13.23
C ARG A 119 -6.76 7.07 13.02
N TYR A 120 -6.69 8.14 12.21
CA TYR A 120 -7.79 9.08 11.98
C TYR A 120 -8.11 9.25 10.50
N LEU A 121 -7.55 10.24 9.80
CA LEU A 121 -7.97 10.56 8.42
C LEU A 121 -7.80 9.41 7.44
N TRP A 122 -6.70 8.66 7.54
CA TRP A 122 -6.49 7.48 6.70
C TRP A 122 -7.54 6.40 6.96
N LYS A 123 -7.76 6.05 8.23
CA LYS A 123 -8.80 5.11 8.65
C LYS A 123 -10.21 5.55 8.23
N TYR A 124 -10.50 6.87 8.28
CA TYR A 124 -11.79 7.38 7.84
C TYR A 124 -11.96 7.26 6.33
N LEU A 125 -10.93 7.56 5.54
CA LEU A 125 -10.98 7.37 4.09
C LEU A 125 -11.18 5.89 3.73
N GLU A 126 -10.49 4.96 4.39
CA GLU A 126 -10.71 3.52 4.21
C GLU A 126 -12.14 3.08 4.58
N ALA A 127 -12.76 3.73 5.56
CA ALA A 127 -14.16 3.47 5.88
C ALA A 127 -15.11 3.95 4.78
N GLU A 128 -14.84 5.13 4.18
CA GLU A 128 -15.57 5.62 3.01
C GLU A 128 -15.38 4.71 1.79
N GLU A 129 -14.17 4.22 1.53
CA GLU A 129 -13.92 3.26 0.45
C GLU A 129 -14.83 2.02 0.57
N ARG A 130 -14.99 1.46 1.78
CA ARG A 130 -15.86 0.32 2.01
C ARG A 130 -17.36 0.61 1.86
N VAL A 131 -17.78 1.86 2.00
CA VAL A 131 -19.15 2.30 1.69
C VAL A 131 -19.34 2.46 0.17
N TRP A 132 -18.33 2.98 -0.51
CA TRP A 132 -18.39 3.18 -1.97
C TRP A 132 -18.28 1.87 -2.74
N ASP A 133 -17.46 0.91 -2.25
CA ASP A 133 -17.28 -0.39 -2.92
C ASP A 133 -18.51 -1.32 -2.82
N GLU A 134 -19.46 -1.02 -1.95
CA GLU A 134 -20.77 -1.67 -1.95
C GLU A 134 -21.57 -1.41 -3.26
N LYS A 135 -21.27 -0.31 -3.94
CA LYS A 135 -21.99 0.10 -5.15
C LYS A 135 -21.24 -0.24 -6.43
N GLN A 136 -19.92 -0.22 -6.40
CA GLN A 136 -19.04 -0.49 -7.54
C GLN A 136 -17.64 -0.82 -7.09
N ALA A 137 -16.92 -1.59 -7.87
CA ALA A 137 -15.49 -1.81 -7.62
C ALA A 137 -14.72 -0.48 -7.71
N LEU A 138 -13.76 -0.32 -6.81
CA LEU A 138 -12.82 0.81 -6.79
C LEU A 138 -11.42 0.29 -7.14
N LYS A 139 -10.73 0.98 -8.05
CA LYS A 139 -9.28 0.80 -8.20
C LYS A 139 -8.59 1.88 -7.41
N VAL A 140 -7.87 1.48 -6.38
CA VAL A 140 -7.15 2.39 -5.48
C VAL A 140 -5.66 2.30 -5.77
N THR A 141 -5.02 3.45 -5.99
CA THR A 141 -3.58 3.57 -6.13
C THR A 141 -3.06 4.55 -5.08
N ILE A 142 -2.00 4.15 -4.39
CA ILE A 142 -1.35 4.97 -3.36
C ILE A 142 0.07 5.23 -3.84
N ASP A 143 0.45 6.51 -3.89
CA ASP A 143 1.81 6.95 -4.17
C ASP A 143 2.42 7.57 -2.93
N ILE A 144 3.69 7.26 -2.66
CA ILE A 144 4.39 7.70 -1.47
C ILE A 144 5.56 8.59 -1.87
N LYS A 145 5.65 9.77 -1.25
CA LYS A 145 6.82 10.64 -1.34
C LYS A 145 7.64 10.53 -0.07
N PHE A 146 8.96 10.63 -0.21
CA PHE A 146 9.90 10.46 0.87
C PHE A 146 10.60 11.76 1.23
N THR A 147 11.15 11.81 2.44
CA THR A 147 12.15 12.77 2.88
C THR A 147 13.55 12.21 2.63
N ASP A 148 14.58 13.00 2.90
CA ASP A 148 15.96 12.50 2.97
C ASP A 148 16.29 11.87 4.32
N SER A 149 15.34 11.85 5.26
CA SER A 149 15.53 11.31 6.61
C SER A 149 15.38 9.81 6.64
N ILE A 150 16.33 9.15 7.27
CA ILE A 150 16.37 7.71 7.50
C ILE A 150 16.29 7.49 9.01
N ILE A 151 15.45 6.57 9.47
CA ILE A 151 15.42 6.18 10.88
C ILE A 151 16.65 5.34 11.22
N PRO A 152 17.06 5.24 12.52
CA PRO A 152 18.30 4.56 12.89
C PRO A 152 18.40 3.10 12.44
N THR A 153 17.28 2.43 12.22
CA THR A 153 17.20 1.03 11.77
C THR A 153 17.32 0.84 10.27
N GLY A 154 17.19 1.90 9.45
CA GLY A 154 17.48 1.89 8.01
C GLY A 154 16.35 2.36 7.10
N ALA A 155 15.09 2.25 7.53
CA ALA A 155 13.96 2.64 6.68
C ALA A 155 13.88 4.17 6.48
N THR A 156 13.52 4.58 5.26
CA THR A 156 13.38 6.00 4.91
C THR A 156 11.99 6.51 5.27
N LEU A 157 11.92 7.73 5.79
CA LEU A 157 10.65 8.32 6.24
C LEU A 157 9.80 8.83 5.07
N PRO A 158 8.56 8.34 4.92
CA PRO A 158 7.59 8.96 4.03
C PRO A 158 7.25 10.38 4.49
N SER A 159 7.18 11.31 3.53
CA SER A 159 6.73 12.68 3.75
C SER A 159 5.23 12.86 3.49
N ARG A 160 4.69 12.12 2.51
CA ARG A 160 3.31 12.24 2.04
C ARG A 160 2.79 10.92 1.49
N PHE A 161 1.47 10.77 1.57
CA PHE A 161 0.72 9.69 0.95
C PHE A 161 -0.37 10.30 0.07
N THR A 162 -0.35 10.02 -1.23
CA THR A 162 -1.40 10.39 -2.16
C THR A 162 -2.22 9.17 -2.50
N LYS A 163 -3.53 9.19 -2.23
CA LYS A 163 -4.44 8.08 -2.54
C LYS A 163 -5.37 8.49 -3.67
N HIS A 164 -5.29 7.77 -4.79
CA HIS A 164 -6.12 7.93 -5.99
C HIS A 164 -7.16 6.82 -6.01
N ILE A 165 -8.43 7.17 -6.08
CA ILE A 165 -9.54 6.22 -6.12
C ILE A 165 -10.30 6.40 -7.43
N LEU A 166 -10.20 5.41 -8.31
CA LEU A 166 -10.99 5.31 -9.53
C LEU A 166 -12.30 4.58 -9.24
N PHE A 167 -13.42 5.25 -9.42
CA PHE A 167 -14.75 4.68 -9.46
C PHE A 167 -14.96 4.02 -10.83
N THR A 168 -14.87 2.70 -10.89
CA THR A 168 -14.68 1.98 -12.16
C THR A 168 -15.88 2.07 -13.11
N VAL A 169 -17.10 2.13 -12.60
CA VAL A 169 -18.33 2.27 -13.41
C VAL A 169 -18.48 3.71 -13.92
N GLU A 170 -18.24 4.69 -13.05
CA GLU A 170 -18.35 6.11 -13.40
C GLU A 170 -17.16 6.63 -14.19
N ASN A 171 -16.06 5.90 -14.21
CA ASN A 171 -14.76 6.30 -14.78
C ASN A 171 -14.29 7.66 -14.25
N LYS A 172 -14.48 7.90 -12.94
CA LYS A 172 -14.11 9.14 -12.25
C LYS A 172 -13.09 8.88 -11.16
N TYR A 173 -12.17 9.82 -10.99
CA TYR A 173 -11.21 9.82 -9.92
C TYR A 173 -11.60 10.76 -8.80
N ARG A 174 -11.34 10.33 -7.55
CA ARG A 174 -11.17 11.18 -6.39
C ARG A 174 -9.80 10.93 -5.79
N CYS A 175 -9.17 11.99 -5.29
CA CYS A 175 -7.78 11.89 -4.82
C CYS A 175 -7.64 12.63 -3.50
N TRP A 176 -6.86 12.07 -2.59
CA TRP A 176 -6.48 12.69 -1.32
C TRP A 176 -4.97 12.73 -1.18
N ASP A 177 -4.44 13.85 -0.69
CA ASP A 177 -3.01 14.06 -0.50
C ASP A 177 -2.73 14.45 0.96
N PHE A 178 -2.19 13.51 1.74
CA PHE A 178 -1.96 13.66 3.17
C PHE A 178 -0.48 13.85 3.47
N PRO A 179 -0.08 14.89 4.23
CA PRO A 179 1.24 14.92 4.84
C PRO A 179 1.36 13.83 5.92
N ASN A 180 2.52 13.21 6.04
CA ASN A 180 2.82 12.24 7.10
C ASN A 180 3.18 12.96 8.41
N SER A 181 2.20 13.62 9.04
CA SER A 181 2.42 14.60 10.10
C SER A 181 1.61 14.32 11.38
N SER A 182 2.19 14.69 12.52
CA SER A 182 1.52 14.66 13.83
C SER A 182 0.54 15.83 14.05
N THR A 183 0.53 16.83 13.17
CA THR A 183 -0.33 18.03 13.28
C THR A 183 -1.69 17.86 12.61
N LEU A 184 -1.96 16.71 11.98
CA LEU A 184 -3.23 16.44 11.32
C LEU A 184 -4.41 16.46 12.32
N PRO A 185 -5.60 16.95 11.92
CA PRO A 185 -6.80 16.88 12.73
C PRO A 185 -7.24 15.43 12.97
N LYS A 186 -8.07 15.21 14.00
CA LYS A 186 -8.60 13.88 14.34
C LYS A 186 -9.99 13.64 13.77
N GLU A 187 -10.71 14.72 13.50
CA GLU A 187 -12.12 14.72 13.16
C GLU A 187 -12.32 14.37 11.69
N LYS A 188 -13.34 13.53 11.41
CA LYS A 188 -13.62 12.99 10.06
C LYS A 188 -13.99 14.09 9.04
N GLU A 189 -14.67 15.13 9.47
CA GLU A 189 -15.08 16.26 8.63
C GLU A 189 -13.93 16.99 7.95
N HIS A 190 -12.73 16.90 8.51
CA HIS A 190 -11.53 17.46 7.90
C HIS A 190 -10.98 16.65 6.71
N LEU A 191 -11.53 15.46 6.45
CA LEU A 191 -11.11 14.62 5.32
C LEU A 191 -11.20 15.37 3.98
N ILE A 192 -12.26 16.19 3.80
CA ILE A 192 -12.47 16.96 2.59
C ILE A 192 -11.36 17.98 2.32
N ASN A 193 -10.67 18.47 3.36
CA ASN A 193 -9.60 19.46 3.22
C ASN A 193 -8.33 18.89 2.55
N TYR A 194 -8.23 17.59 2.44
CA TYR A 194 -7.12 16.88 1.81
C TYR A 194 -7.49 16.30 0.44
N GLU A 195 -8.74 16.49 0.01
CA GLU A 195 -9.14 16.10 -1.33
C GLU A 195 -8.55 17.08 -2.35
N VAL A 196 -7.90 16.54 -3.37
CA VAL A 196 -7.20 17.30 -4.41
C VAL A 196 -7.69 16.89 -5.79
N LYS A 197 -7.48 17.75 -6.79
CA LYS A 197 -7.78 17.39 -8.18
C LYS A 197 -6.82 16.27 -8.64
N HIS A 198 -7.38 15.25 -9.28
CA HIS A 198 -6.56 14.25 -9.95
C HIS A 198 -5.74 14.94 -11.05
N LYS A 199 -4.41 14.77 -11.01
CA LYS A 199 -3.54 15.21 -12.11
C LYS A 199 -3.24 13.99 -12.97
N HIS A 200 -3.58 14.06 -14.25
CA HIS A 200 -3.26 13.05 -15.26
C HIS A 200 -1.76 12.95 -15.50
#